data_aefd056be3f2805b86a097cb81a696ba
#
_entry.id   aefd056be3f2805b86a097cb81a696ba
#
_cell.length_a   1.000
_cell.length_b   1.000
_cell.length_c   1.000
_cell.angle_alpha   90.00
_cell.angle_beta   90.00
_cell.angle_gamma   90.00
#
_symmetry.space_group_name_H-M   'P 1'
#
loop_
_entity.id
_entity.type
_entity.pdbx_description
1 polymer ?
#
loop_
_entity_poly.entity_id
_entity_poly.type
_entity_poly.pdbx_seq_one_letter_code
_entity_poly.pdbx_strand_id
1 'polypeptide(L)'
;MSHKVHPKAYRLRRIADWDSRGFYHKPAQLLEEDFRIRQYINKKLEKVGIEKIEIERFSGKINIIISSARPGLIIGRGGEGVEQLKKELEKKVIKPLKDMNKPAFAKALAGKTELRIEIREIKNPWTSAGLSAQWVAQQIEKRVAFRRVLKQALGKIMANREIKGARIEISGRLNGVEIARREWIGEGQLPRQTIRADIDYAKAEAFCTYGVIGIKVWIYKGEKFE
;
A
#
# COMPACT_ATOMS: atom_id res chain seq x y z
N MET A 1 -23.78 10.42 -10.06
CA MET A 1 -23.07 9.56 -9.08
C MET A 1 -22.28 10.49 -8.14
N SER A 2 -22.41 10.34 -6.82
CA SER A 2 -21.65 11.16 -5.88
C SER A 2 -20.19 10.69 -5.82
N HIS A 3 -19.25 11.56 -6.15
CA HIS A 3 -17.83 11.32 -5.99
C HIS A 3 -17.44 11.47 -4.51
N LYS A 4 -17.02 10.40 -3.88
CA LYS A 4 -16.57 10.43 -2.47
C LYS A 4 -15.09 10.68 -2.42
N VAL A 5 -14.67 11.62 -1.57
CA VAL A 5 -13.25 11.93 -1.33
C VAL A 5 -12.55 10.70 -0.71
N HIS A 6 -11.27 10.53 -1.04
CA HIS A 6 -10.44 9.49 -0.46
C HIS A 6 -10.28 9.72 1.05
N PRO A 7 -10.60 8.76 1.92
CA PRO A 7 -10.60 8.96 3.36
C PRO A 7 -9.27 9.44 3.95
N LYS A 8 -8.14 8.91 3.45
CA LYS A 8 -6.80 9.34 3.89
C LYS A 8 -6.48 10.76 3.43
N ALA A 9 -6.84 11.14 2.19
CA ALA A 9 -6.60 12.49 1.69
C ALA A 9 -7.36 13.56 2.50
N TYR A 10 -8.57 13.23 2.94
CA TYR A 10 -9.39 14.09 3.77
C TYR A 10 -8.80 14.36 5.17
N ARG A 11 -7.91 13.46 5.65
CA ARG A 11 -7.31 13.48 6.99
C ARG A 11 -5.79 13.72 6.99
N LEU A 12 -5.23 14.09 5.84
CA LEU A 12 -3.82 14.46 5.73
C LEU A 12 -3.47 15.64 6.64
N ARG A 13 -2.27 15.63 7.18
CA ARG A 13 -1.67 16.59 8.13
C ARG A 13 -2.17 16.50 9.57
N ARG A 14 -3.29 15.81 9.84
CA ARG A 14 -3.78 15.61 11.21
C ARG A 14 -3.55 14.19 11.68
N ILE A 15 -4.19 13.21 11.04
CA ILE A 15 -4.13 11.80 11.45
C ILE A 15 -3.21 11.00 10.54
N ALA A 16 -3.26 11.29 9.23
CA ALA A 16 -2.44 10.63 8.22
C ALA A 16 -1.30 11.53 7.76
N ASP A 17 -0.14 10.96 7.56
CA ASP A 17 1.03 11.66 7.02
C ASP A 17 1.35 11.19 5.59
N TRP A 18 2.24 11.93 4.92
CA TRP A 18 2.67 11.67 3.56
C TRP A 18 3.51 10.40 3.47
N ASP A 19 3.33 9.64 2.37
CA ASP A 19 4.11 8.44 2.09
C ASP A 19 5.50 8.75 1.51
N SER A 20 5.70 9.97 1.00
CA SER A 20 6.99 10.48 0.56
C SER A 20 7.30 11.77 1.28
N ARG A 21 8.49 11.85 1.87
CA ARG A 21 8.97 13.00 2.63
C ARG A 21 10.35 13.40 2.12
N GLY A 22 10.59 14.69 1.93
CA GLY A 22 11.90 15.17 1.52
C GLY A 22 11.86 16.58 0.94
N PHE A 23 13.04 17.13 0.71
CA PHE A 23 13.21 18.42 0.04
C PHE A 23 13.37 18.19 -1.49
N TYR A 24 12.35 18.55 -2.23
CA TYR A 24 12.29 18.29 -3.68
C TYR A 24 12.66 19.55 -4.47
N HIS A 25 13.94 19.72 -4.83
CA HIS A 25 14.38 20.80 -5.71
C HIS A 25 13.89 20.64 -7.16
N LYS A 26 13.77 19.38 -7.62
CA LYS A 26 13.24 19.03 -8.94
C LYS A 26 12.11 18.01 -8.76
N PRO A 27 10.90 18.46 -8.40
CA PRO A 27 9.84 17.57 -7.97
C PRO A 27 9.44 16.54 -9.02
N ALA A 28 9.37 16.92 -10.31
CA ALA A 28 8.98 16.01 -11.38
C ALA A 28 9.86 14.76 -11.47
N GLN A 29 11.17 14.93 -11.44
CA GLN A 29 12.14 13.83 -11.54
C GLN A 29 12.11 12.94 -10.30
N LEU A 30 12.08 13.54 -9.11
CA LEU A 30 12.10 12.81 -7.85
C LEU A 30 10.80 12.05 -7.60
N LEU A 31 9.65 12.61 -8.00
CA LEU A 31 8.37 11.93 -7.93
C LEU A 31 8.29 10.75 -8.93
N GLU A 32 8.89 10.89 -10.13
CA GLU A 32 9.00 9.79 -11.07
C GLU A 32 9.85 8.64 -10.50
N GLU A 33 10.99 8.97 -9.87
CA GLU A 33 11.82 7.98 -9.18
C GLU A 33 11.03 7.27 -8.07
N ASP A 34 10.30 8.01 -7.21
CA ASP A 34 9.49 7.45 -6.14
C ASP A 34 8.39 6.54 -6.67
N PHE A 35 7.73 6.94 -7.76
CA PHE A 35 6.70 6.11 -8.40
C PHE A 35 7.28 4.80 -8.92
N ARG A 36 8.43 4.85 -9.63
CA ARG A 36 9.10 3.65 -10.16
C ARG A 36 9.62 2.74 -9.05
N ILE A 37 10.15 3.30 -7.95
CA ILE A 37 10.56 2.53 -6.76
C ILE A 37 9.36 1.76 -6.20
N ARG A 38 8.22 2.44 -5.97
CA ARG A 38 7.00 1.79 -5.45
C ARG A 38 6.49 0.72 -6.40
N GLN A 39 6.43 1.02 -7.70
CA GLN A 39 5.98 0.06 -8.69
C GLN A 39 6.86 -1.19 -8.71
N TYR A 40 8.17 -1.02 -8.65
CA TYR A 40 9.12 -2.13 -8.64
C TYR A 40 8.98 -3.00 -7.39
N ILE A 41 8.90 -2.37 -6.20
CA ILE A 41 8.75 -3.08 -4.92
C ILE A 41 7.41 -3.82 -4.88
N ASN A 42 6.31 -3.19 -5.26
CA ASN A 42 5.00 -3.83 -5.29
C ASN A 42 4.97 -5.04 -6.23
N LYS A 43 5.56 -4.93 -7.42
CA LYS A 43 5.63 -6.04 -8.37
C LYS A 43 6.49 -7.21 -7.85
N LYS A 44 7.63 -6.92 -7.24
CA LYS A 44 8.55 -7.96 -6.74
C LYS A 44 8.01 -8.65 -5.49
N LEU A 45 7.34 -7.94 -4.62
CA LEU A 45 6.89 -8.39 -3.30
C LEU A 45 5.35 -8.57 -3.21
N GLU A 46 4.68 -8.74 -4.34
CA GLU A 46 3.22 -8.87 -4.43
C GLU A 46 2.63 -9.95 -3.50
N LYS A 47 3.37 -11.07 -3.33
CA LYS A 47 2.92 -12.21 -2.52
C LYS A 47 3.24 -12.10 -1.02
N VAL A 48 4.04 -11.10 -0.63
CA VAL A 48 4.55 -10.99 0.75
C VAL A 48 3.56 -10.29 1.66
N GLY A 49 2.70 -9.42 1.12
CA GLY A 49 1.77 -8.60 1.88
C GLY A 49 2.44 -7.32 2.40
N ILE A 50 2.50 -6.30 1.56
CA ILE A 50 3.01 -4.98 1.91
C ILE A 50 1.82 -4.10 2.28
N GLU A 51 1.88 -3.44 3.42
CA GLU A 51 0.89 -2.44 3.82
C GLU A 51 1.19 -1.09 3.18
N LYS A 52 2.42 -0.58 3.42
CA LYS A 52 2.83 0.77 3.08
C LYS A 52 4.31 0.80 2.69
N ILE A 53 4.65 1.67 1.75
CA ILE A 53 6.03 1.98 1.35
C ILE A 53 6.22 3.47 1.57
N GLU A 54 7.02 3.83 2.58
CA GLU A 54 7.39 5.22 2.84
C GLU A 54 8.77 5.49 2.25
N ILE A 55 8.96 6.67 1.67
CA ILE A 55 10.22 7.08 1.07
C ILE A 55 10.63 8.40 1.71
N GLU A 56 11.79 8.40 2.34
CA GLU A 56 12.39 9.59 2.93
C GLU A 56 13.64 9.97 2.13
N ARG A 57 13.69 11.21 1.69
CA ARG A 57 14.80 11.75 0.91
C ARG A 57 15.56 12.80 1.71
N PHE A 58 16.83 12.55 1.88
CA PHE A 58 17.79 13.49 2.43
C PHE A 58 18.84 13.85 1.37
N SER A 59 19.70 14.83 1.66
CA SER A 59 20.78 15.19 0.76
C SER A 59 21.70 13.96 0.51
N GLY A 60 21.64 13.38 -0.69
CA GLY A 60 22.45 12.22 -1.07
C GLY A 60 22.03 10.86 -0.52
N LYS A 61 20.95 10.77 0.25
CA LYS A 61 20.47 9.52 0.85
C LYS A 61 18.98 9.32 0.56
N ILE A 62 18.61 8.07 0.24
CA ILE A 62 17.22 7.65 0.10
C ILE A 62 16.97 6.53 1.10
N ASN A 63 16.04 6.75 2.02
CA ASN A 63 15.59 5.75 2.96
C ASN A 63 14.21 5.23 2.50
N ILE A 64 14.09 3.92 2.31
CA ILE A 64 12.84 3.25 1.92
C ILE A 64 12.40 2.40 3.09
N ILE A 65 11.26 2.74 3.67
CA ILE A 65 10.67 2.01 4.80
C ILE A 65 9.52 1.17 4.26
N ILE A 66 9.63 -0.15 4.42
CA ILE A 66 8.62 -1.11 3.95
C ILE A 66 7.94 -1.72 5.18
N SER A 67 6.64 -1.43 5.34
CA SER A 67 5.81 -2.06 6.37
C SER A 67 5.18 -3.32 5.81
N SER A 68 5.48 -4.48 6.42
CA SER A 68 5.04 -5.80 5.94
C SER A 68 4.56 -6.69 7.08
N ALA A 69 3.60 -7.58 6.75
CA ALA A 69 3.14 -8.62 7.66
C ALA A 69 4.12 -9.79 7.82
N ARG A 70 5.04 -9.96 6.86
CA ARG A 70 5.99 -11.09 6.83
C ARG A 70 7.40 -10.60 6.49
N PRO A 71 8.06 -9.90 7.41
CA PRO A 71 9.38 -9.31 7.16
C PRO A 71 10.45 -10.35 6.82
N GLY A 72 10.38 -11.53 7.39
CA GLY A 72 11.33 -12.62 7.12
C GLY A 72 11.42 -13.03 5.64
N LEU A 73 10.32 -12.95 4.89
CA LEU A 73 10.31 -13.24 3.45
C LEU A 73 11.04 -12.17 2.62
N ILE A 74 11.07 -10.93 3.11
CA ILE A 74 11.78 -9.82 2.46
C ILE A 74 13.25 -9.86 2.81
N ILE A 75 13.57 -10.14 4.08
CA ILE A 75 14.94 -10.19 4.58
C ILE A 75 15.71 -11.35 3.95
N GLY A 76 15.07 -12.50 3.83
CA GLY A 76 15.71 -13.71 3.32
C GLY A 76 16.73 -14.29 4.27
N ARG A 77 17.42 -15.36 3.85
CA ARG A 77 18.46 -16.02 4.64
C ARG A 77 19.67 -15.08 4.77
N GLY A 78 20.11 -14.81 6.00
CA GLY A 78 21.28 -13.96 6.26
C GLY A 78 21.21 -12.52 5.75
N GLY A 79 20.00 -12.00 5.38
CA GLY A 79 19.85 -10.64 4.85
C GLY A 79 20.06 -10.51 3.34
N GLU A 80 20.35 -11.60 2.62
CA GLU A 80 20.59 -11.56 1.17
C GLU A 80 19.41 -10.96 0.38
N GLY A 81 18.17 -11.19 0.81
CA GLY A 81 16.99 -10.66 0.14
C GLY A 81 16.99 -9.14 0.08
N VAL A 82 17.33 -8.46 1.17
CA VAL A 82 17.41 -7.00 1.23
C VAL A 82 18.55 -6.47 0.38
N GLU A 83 19.72 -7.13 0.42
CA GLU A 83 20.87 -6.72 -0.41
C GLU A 83 20.59 -6.90 -1.90
N GLN A 84 19.97 -7.99 -2.30
CA GLN A 84 19.55 -8.20 -3.68
C GLN A 84 18.54 -7.14 -4.13
N LEU A 85 17.54 -6.86 -3.29
CA LEU A 85 16.53 -5.82 -3.56
C LEU A 85 17.19 -4.44 -3.70
N LYS A 86 18.15 -4.12 -2.83
CA LYS A 86 18.93 -2.88 -2.91
C LYS A 86 19.71 -2.77 -4.22
N LYS A 87 20.47 -3.80 -4.56
CA LYS A 87 21.28 -3.86 -5.81
C LYS A 87 20.41 -3.75 -7.06
N GLU A 88 19.23 -4.39 -7.06
CA GLU A 88 18.29 -4.33 -8.18
C GLU A 88 17.63 -2.96 -8.31
N LEU A 89 17.20 -2.33 -7.22
CA LEU A 89 16.66 -0.98 -7.22
C LEU A 89 17.68 0.04 -7.73
N GLU A 90 18.93 -0.05 -7.29
CA GLU A 90 20.00 0.81 -7.78
C GLU A 90 20.23 0.64 -9.29
N LYS A 91 20.25 -0.62 -9.77
CA LYS A 91 20.53 -0.91 -11.19
C LYS A 91 19.35 -0.57 -12.11
N LYS A 92 18.10 -0.97 -11.72
CA LYS A 92 16.94 -0.92 -12.61
C LYS A 92 16.15 0.39 -12.53
N VAL A 93 16.21 1.09 -11.41
CA VAL A 93 15.38 2.29 -11.18
C VAL A 93 16.24 3.54 -11.06
N ILE A 94 17.17 3.57 -10.11
CA ILE A 94 17.87 4.80 -9.77
C ILE A 94 18.91 5.20 -10.85
N LYS A 95 19.73 4.26 -11.32
CA LYS A 95 20.76 4.55 -12.34
C LYS A 95 20.18 4.99 -13.67
N PRO A 96 19.22 4.28 -14.29
CA PRO A 96 18.69 4.69 -15.60
C PRO A 96 18.06 6.07 -15.58
N LEU A 97 17.34 6.43 -14.53
CA LEU A 97 16.70 7.75 -14.41
C LEU A 97 17.71 8.88 -14.23
N LYS A 98 18.77 8.64 -13.48
CA LYS A 98 19.87 9.61 -13.34
C LYS A 98 20.64 9.80 -14.63
N ASP A 99 20.82 8.75 -15.42
CA ASP A 99 21.54 8.81 -16.68
C ASP A 99 20.76 9.51 -17.79
N MET A 100 19.43 9.41 -17.79
CA MET A 100 18.57 10.13 -18.73
C MET A 100 18.53 11.64 -18.50
N ASN A 101 18.71 12.08 -17.25
CA ASN A 101 18.46 13.45 -16.82
C ASN A 101 19.72 14.32 -16.64
N LYS A 102 20.92 13.82 -16.91
CA LYS A 102 22.18 14.56 -16.71
C LYS A 102 23.02 14.63 -17.99
N PRO A 103 23.56 15.83 -18.34
CA PRO A 103 24.60 15.94 -19.34
C PRO A 103 25.85 15.17 -18.94
N ALA A 104 26.62 14.67 -19.89
CA ALA A 104 27.76 13.76 -19.67
C ALA A 104 28.77 14.26 -18.62
N PHE A 105 29.01 15.56 -18.54
CA PHE A 105 29.93 16.19 -17.59
C PHE A 105 29.42 16.12 -16.14
N ALA A 106 28.12 16.20 -15.93
CA ALA A 106 27.51 16.12 -14.58
C ALA A 106 27.46 14.70 -14.02
N LYS A 107 27.68 13.66 -14.84
CA LYS A 107 27.75 12.26 -14.39
C LYS A 107 28.96 11.98 -13.51
N ALA A 108 30.09 12.65 -13.79
CA ALA A 108 31.33 12.47 -13.04
C ALA A 108 31.30 13.11 -11.62
N LEU A 109 30.56 14.21 -11.46
CA LEU A 109 30.43 14.92 -10.17
C LEU A 109 29.27 14.48 -9.30
N ALA A 110 28.35 13.64 -9.82
CA ALA A 110 27.19 13.17 -9.05
C ALA A 110 27.62 12.12 -8.02
N GLY A 111 27.77 12.53 -6.77
CA GLY A 111 28.02 11.64 -5.65
C GLY A 111 27.08 10.42 -5.64
N LYS A 112 27.59 9.28 -5.20
CA LYS A 112 26.79 8.05 -5.05
C LYS A 112 25.64 8.33 -4.09
N THR A 113 24.40 8.17 -4.56
CA THR A 113 23.25 8.24 -3.67
C THR A 113 23.21 6.95 -2.87
N GLU A 114 23.29 7.09 -1.55
CA GLU A 114 23.20 5.95 -0.64
C GLU A 114 21.73 5.52 -0.51
N LEU A 115 21.44 4.25 -0.82
CA LEU A 115 20.12 3.66 -0.63
C LEU A 115 20.11 2.84 0.65
N ARG A 116 19.19 3.15 1.55
CA ARG A 116 18.91 2.39 2.76
C ARG A 116 17.50 1.80 2.68
N ILE A 117 17.35 0.55 3.08
CA ILE A 117 16.05 -0.13 3.16
C ILE A 117 15.84 -0.54 4.60
N GLU A 118 14.74 -0.07 5.17
CA GLU A 118 14.26 -0.45 6.49
C GLU A 118 13.00 -1.28 6.35
N ILE A 119 12.87 -2.34 7.14
CA ILE A 119 11.70 -3.21 7.14
C ILE A 119 11.06 -3.12 8.51
N ARG A 120 9.76 -2.75 8.54
CA ARG A 120 8.95 -2.69 9.75
C ARG A 120 7.94 -3.82 9.76
N GLU A 121 7.87 -4.53 10.86
CA GLU A 121 6.90 -5.58 11.07
C GLU A 121 5.56 -5.02 11.54
N ILE A 122 4.47 -5.57 11.01
CA ILE A 122 3.11 -5.29 11.46
C ILE A 122 2.64 -6.46 12.28
N LYS A 123 2.51 -6.24 13.60
CA LYS A 123 2.10 -7.28 14.54
C LYS A 123 0.73 -7.88 14.22
N ASN A 124 -0.25 -7.02 13.91
CA ASN A 124 -1.63 -7.42 13.62
C ASN A 124 -2.01 -7.08 12.17
N PRO A 125 -1.90 -8.01 11.21
CA PRO A 125 -2.21 -7.75 9.81
C PRO A 125 -3.66 -7.31 9.55
N TRP A 126 -4.60 -7.76 10.38
CA TRP A 126 -6.03 -7.46 10.24
C TRP A 126 -6.42 -6.05 10.69
N THR A 127 -5.54 -5.34 11.40
CA THR A 127 -5.74 -3.92 11.73
C THR A 127 -5.38 -2.99 10.58
N SER A 128 -4.74 -3.53 9.53
CA SER A 128 -4.38 -2.81 8.31
C SER A 128 -5.39 -3.03 7.20
N ALA A 129 -5.93 -1.94 6.65
CA ALA A 129 -6.84 -2.00 5.51
C ALA A 129 -6.14 -2.53 4.25
N GLY A 130 -4.84 -2.20 4.06
CA GLY A 130 -4.05 -2.64 2.92
C GLY A 130 -3.89 -4.16 2.85
N LEU A 131 -3.47 -4.75 3.96
CA LEU A 131 -3.29 -6.20 4.06
C LEU A 131 -4.61 -6.95 3.98
N SER A 132 -5.65 -6.43 4.63
CA SER A 132 -7.00 -7.01 4.57
C SER A 132 -7.56 -7.00 3.14
N ALA A 133 -7.36 -5.90 2.39
CA ALA A 133 -7.80 -5.80 1.00
C ALA A 133 -7.04 -6.78 0.09
N GLN A 134 -5.72 -6.92 0.25
CA GLN A 134 -4.91 -7.88 -0.48
C GLN A 134 -5.33 -9.33 -0.19
N TRP A 135 -5.63 -9.65 1.08
CA TRP A 135 -6.13 -10.97 1.43
C TRP A 135 -7.46 -11.28 0.75
N VAL A 136 -8.41 -10.33 0.75
CA VAL A 136 -9.70 -10.48 0.05
C VAL A 136 -9.48 -10.70 -1.46
N ALA A 137 -8.58 -9.94 -2.09
CA ALA A 137 -8.23 -10.08 -3.50
C ALA A 137 -7.71 -11.50 -3.81
N GLN A 138 -6.76 -11.97 -3.03
CA GLN A 138 -6.20 -13.32 -3.20
C GLN A 138 -7.25 -14.44 -3.03
N GLN A 139 -8.22 -14.28 -2.11
CA GLN A 139 -9.28 -15.28 -1.95
C GLN A 139 -10.26 -15.29 -3.15
N ILE A 140 -10.56 -14.11 -3.70
CA ILE A 140 -11.41 -14.00 -4.89
C ILE A 140 -10.71 -14.59 -6.12
N GLU A 141 -9.42 -14.35 -6.30
CA GLU A 141 -8.59 -14.96 -7.35
C GLU A 141 -8.53 -16.49 -7.24
N LYS A 142 -8.56 -17.02 -6.02
CA LYS A 142 -8.71 -18.47 -5.74
C LYS A 142 -10.11 -18.99 -5.96
N ARG A 143 -11.01 -18.18 -6.52
CA ARG A 143 -12.41 -18.52 -6.83
C ARG A 143 -13.27 -18.89 -5.61
N VAL A 144 -12.94 -18.38 -4.42
CA VAL A 144 -13.80 -18.54 -3.25
C VAL A 144 -15.03 -17.65 -3.41
N ALA A 145 -16.21 -18.16 -3.05
CA ALA A 145 -17.46 -17.40 -3.14
C ALA A 145 -17.36 -16.06 -2.39
N PHE A 146 -17.58 -14.95 -3.06
CA PHE A 146 -17.34 -13.60 -2.54
C PHE A 146 -18.08 -13.30 -1.22
N ARG A 147 -19.33 -13.80 -1.05
CA ARG A 147 -20.08 -13.61 0.20
C ARG A 147 -19.41 -14.28 1.40
N ARG A 148 -18.82 -15.46 1.18
CA ARG A 148 -18.05 -16.17 2.20
C ARG A 148 -16.77 -15.40 2.56
N VAL A 149 -16.06 -14.92 1.55
CA VAL A 149 -14.85 -14.12 1.74
C VAL A 149 -15.12 -12.86 2.53
N LEU A 150 -16.19 -12.11 2.18
CA LEU A 150 -16.59 -10.90 2.89
C LEU A 150 -16.90 -11.16 4.37
N LYS A 151 -17.70 -12.19 4.67
CA LYS A 151 -18.04 -12.54 6.05
C LYS A 151 -16.79 -12.96 6.84
N GLN A 152 -15.93 -13.79 6.25
CA GLN A 152 -14.70 -14.23 6.91
C GLN A 152 -13.73 -13.07 7.16
N ALA A 153 -13.54 -12.18 6.17
CA ALA A 153 -12.68 -11.01 6.33
C ALA A 153 -13.19 -10.08 7.41
N LEU A 154 -14.50 -9.79 7.40
CA LEU A 154 -15.11 -8.92 8.40
C LEU A 154 -14.97 -9.50 9.82
N GLY A 155 -15.27 -10.78 10.00
CA GLY A 155 -15.11 -11.44 11.30
C GLY A 155 -13.68 -11.40 11.82
N LYS A 156 -12.66 -11.60 10.95
CA LYS A 156 -11.24 -11.50 11.33
C LYS A 156 -10.81 -10.09 11.68
N ILE A 157 -11.35 -9.08 10.99
CA ILE A 157 -11.09 -7.68 11.29
C ILE A 157 -11.71 -7.32 12.64
N MET A 158 -12.99 -7.63 12.83
CA MET A 158 -13.72 -7.28 14.05
C MET A 158 -13.30 -8.08 15.31
N ALA A 159 -12.59 -9.20 15.15
CA ALA A 159 -12.00 -9.93 16.27
C ALA A 159 -10.92 -9.11 17.02
N ASN A 160 -10.39 -8.04 16.41
CA ASN A 160 -9.41 -7.18 17.06
C ASN A 160 -10.11 -6.08 17.87
N ARG A 161 -9.79 -6.00 19.15
CA ARG A 161 -10.36 -5.01 20.09
C ARG A 161 -10.09 -3.55 19.76
N GLU A 162 -9.05 -3.27 18.98
CA GLU A 162 -8.67 -1.92 18.53
C GLU A 162 -9.62 -1.36 17.48
N ILE A 163 -10.44 -2.22 16.85
CA ILE A 163 -11.30 -1.84 15.74
C ILE A 163 -12.72 -1.63 16.25
N LYS A 164 -13.24 -0.41 16.05
CA LYS A 164 -14.61 -0.04 16.43
C LYS A 164 -15.62 -0.27 15.31
N GLY A 165 -15.14 -0.45 14.09
CA GLY A 165 -15.98 -0.77 12.95
C GLY A 165 -15.21 -0.96 11.66
N ALA A 166 -15.79 -1.74 10.77
CA ALA A 166 -15.20 -2.03 9.47
C ALA A 166 -16.27 -2.15 8.39
N ARG A 167 -15.87 -1.84 7.16
CA ARG A 167 -16.70 -2.04 5.97
C ARG A 167 -15.83 -2.55 4.83
N ILE A 168 -16.31 -3.56 4.15
CA ILE A 168 -15.70 -4.12 2.95
C ILE A 168 -16.71 -4.00 1.82
N GLU A 169 -16.28 -3.44 0.69
CA GLU A 169 -17.07 -3.26 -0.51
C GLU A 169 -16.34 -3.90 -1.68
N ILE A 170 -17.05 -4.67 -2.47
CA ILE A 170 -16.56 -5.28 -3.70
C ILE A 170 -17.44 -4.86 -4.87
N SER A 171 -16.83 -4.64 -6.03
CA SER A 171 -17.51 -4.19 -7.23
C SER A 171 -16.91 -4.85 -8.45
N GLY A 172 -17.77 -5.34 -9.35
CA GLY A 172 -17.38 -6.02 -10.59
C GLY A 172 -18.35 -7.13 -10.95
N ARG A 173 -17.90 -8.04 -11.82
CA ARG A 173 -18.66 -9.23 -12.23
C ARG A 173 -18.55 -10.33 -11.18
N LEU A 174 -19.31 -10.18 -10.09
CA LEU A 174 -19.27 -11.10 -8.95
C LEU A 174 -19.78 -12.49 -9.35
N ASN A 175 -18.99 -13.53 -9.09
CA ASN A 175 -19.23 -14.91 -9.52
C ASN A 175 -19.38 -15.10 -11.05
N GLY A 176 -18.82 -14.20 -11.87
CA GLY A 176 -18.86 -14.31 -13.31
C GLY A 176 -20.17 -13.87 -13.98
N VAL A 177 -21.09 -13.24 -13.26
CA VAL A 177 -22.35 -12.71 -13.82
C VAL A 177 -22.03 -11.60 -14.83
N GLU A 178 -22.78 -11.50 -15.93
CA GLU A 178 -22.53 -10.51 -16.99
C GLU A 178 -22.67 -9.06 -16.48
N ILE A 179 -23.70 -8.78 -15.70
CA ILE A 179 -23.94 -7.44 -15.17
C ILE A 179 -23.11 -7.23 -13.91
N ALA A 180 -22.21 -6.24 -13.98
CA ALA A 180 -21.42 -5.84 -12.84
C ALA A 180 -22.31 -5.25 -11.73
N ARG A 181 -22.05 -5.66 -10.49
CA ARG A 181 -22.76 -5.15 -9.33
C ARG A 181 -21.81 -4.84 -8.20
N ARG A 182 -22.30 -4.09 -7.22
CA ARG A 182 -21.57 -3.74 -6.02
C ARG A 182 -22.28 -4.29 -4.80
N GLU A 183 -21.56 -5.07 -4.02
CA GLU A 183 -22.02 -5.57 -2.73
C GLU A 183 -21.06 -5.13 -1.63
N TRP A 184 -21.60 -4.92 -0.43
CA TRP A 184 -20.81 -4.53 0.72
C TRP A 184 -21.37 -5.14 1.99
N ILE A 185 -20.49 -5.38 2.94
CA ILE A 185 -20.83 -5.79 4.30
C ILE A 185 -20.08 -4.87 5.26
N GLY A 186 -20.72 -4.48 6.35
CA GLY A 186 -20.09 -3.67 7.39
C GLY A 186 -20.63 -4.03 8.75
N GLU A 187 -19.82 -3.81 9.77
CA GLU A 187 -20.12 -4.06 11.16
C GLU A 187 -19.49 -2.96 12.02
N GLY A 188 -20.17 -2.59 13.11
CA GLY A 188 -19.75 -1.49 13.97
C GLY A 188 -19.98 -0.09 13.38
N GLN A 189 -19.33 0.90 13.97
CA GLN A 189 -19.46 2.31 13.59
C GLN A 189 -18.44 2.68 12.51
N LEU A 190 -18.84 3.53 11.55
CA LEU A 190 -17.92 4.06 10.53
C LEU A 190 -18.25 5.53 10.21
N PRO A 191 -17.77 6.48 11.01
CA PRO A 191 -18.03 7.92 10.83
C PRO A 191 -17.16 8.48 9.71
N ARG A 192 -17.62 8.41 8.45
CA ARG A 192 -16.80 8.81 7.29
C ARG A 192 -16.58 10.31 7.18
N GLN A 193 -17.49 11.13 7.70
CA GLN A 193 -17.43 12.59 7.59
C GLN A 193 -16.63 13.23 8.74
N THR A 194 -16.52 12.58 9.89
CA THR A 194 -15.78 13.08 11.04
C THR A 194 -14.29 13.14 10.73
N ILE A 195 -13.69 14.32 10.78
CA ILE A 195 -12.27 14.54 10.43
C ILE A 195 -11.35 13.86 11.43
N ARG A 196 -11.67 13.89 12.72
CA ARG A 196 -10.88 13.27 13.80
C ARG A 196 -11.00 11.75 13.90
N ALA A 197 -11.87 11.13 13.09
CA ALA A 197 -11.97 9.67 13.03
C ALA A 197 -10.75 9.07 12.35
N ASP A 198 -10.04 8.16 13.02
CA ASP A 198 -8.93 7.40 12.45
C ASP A 198 -9.49 6.26 11.58
N ILE A 199 -9.55 6.52 10.28
CA ILE A 199 -10.04 5.57 9.30
C ILE A 199 -8.90 5.17 8.38
N ASP A 200 -8.47 3.91 8.50
CA ASP A 200 -7.59 3.30 7.53
C ASP A 200 -8.40 2.83 6.32
N TYR A 201 -7.89 3.12 5.13
CA TYR A 201 -8.56 2.81 3.87
C TYR A 201 -7.57 2.28 2.84
N ALA A 202 -7.98 1.22 2.17
CA ALA A 202 -7.21 0.69 1.04
C ALA A 202 -8.11 0.21 -0.08
N LYS A 203 -7.53 0.22 -1.28
CA LYS A 203 -8.08 -0.41 -2.49
C LYS A 203 -7.17 -1.55 -2.89
N ALA A 204 -7.78 -2.62 -3.38
CA ALA A 204 -7.10 -3.70 -4.06
C ALA A 204 -7.91 -4.13 -5.28
N GLU A 205 -7.25 -4.75 -6.23
CA GLU A 205 -7.84 -5.27 -7.45
C GLU A 205 -7.56 -6.77 -7.51
N ALA A 206 -8.60 -7.56 -7.78
CA ALA A 206 -8.48 -8.99 -8.00
C ALA A 206 -8.65 -9.28 -9.49
N PHE A 207 -7.64 -9.90 -10.09
CA PHE A 207 -7.63 -10.24 -11.51
C PHE A 207 -8.24 -11.62 -11.72
N CYS A 208 -9.47 -11.65 -12.25
CA CYS A 208 -10.20 -12.87 -12.50
C CYS A 208 -10.36 -13.13 -14.00
N THR A 209 -10.73 -14.35 -14.39
CA THR A 209 -10.98 -14.73 -15.79
C THR A 209 -12.06 -13.88 -16.46
N TYR A 210 -13.04 -13.39 -15.69
CA TYR A 210 -14.16 -12.57 -16.19
C TYR A 210 -13.91 -11.05 -16.06
N GLY A 211 -12.68 -10.63 -15.77
CA GLY A 211 -12.30 -9.23 -15.60
C GLY A 211 -11.79 -8.90 -14.21
N VAL A 212 -11.72 -7.61 -13.89
CA VAL A 212 -11.18 -7.13 -12.63
C VAL A 212 -12.29 -6.85 -11.63
N ILE A 213 -12.10 -7.31 -10.40
CA ILE A 213 -13.00 -7.02 -9.27
C ILE A 213 -12.29 -6.02 -8.36
N GLY A 214 -12.89 -4.84 -8.19
CA GLY A 214 -12.40 -3.81 -7.29
C GLY A 214 -12.84 -4.06 -5.86
N ILE A 215 -11.91 -3.98 -4.93
CA ILE A 215 -12.11 -4.19 -3.49
C ILE A 215 -11.76 -2.89 -2.77
N LYS A 216 -12.63 -2.47 -1.83
CA LYS A 216 -12.39 -1.33 -0.97
C LYS A 216 -12.63 -1.74 0.48
N VAL A 217 -11.68 -1.43 1.34
CA VAL A 217 -11.75 -1.74 2.77
C VAL A 217 -11.61 -0.46 3.57
N TRP A 218 -12.48 -0.26 4.54
CA TRP A 218 -12.44 0.80 5.53
C TRP A 218 -12.39 0.17 6.91
N ILE A 219 -11.44 0.59 7.73
CA ILE A 219 -11.28 0.16 9.12
C ILE A 219 -11.25 1.39 10.00
N TYR A 220 -12.16 1.46 10.97
CA TYR A 220 -12.24 2.56 11.93
C TYR A 220 -11.62 2.11 13.26
N LYS A 221 -10.57 2.82 13.68
CA LYS A 221 -9.81 2.53 14.91
C LYS A 221 -10.26 3.38 16.12
N GLY A 222 -11.05 4.40 15.88
CA GLY A 222 -11.53 5.32 16.91
C GLY A 222 -11.26 6.78 16.55
N GLU A 223 -11.47 7.67 17.48
CA GLU A 223 -11.15 9.09 17.30
C GLU A 223 -9.79 9.40 17.93
N LYS A 224 -9.00 10.23 17.24
CA LYS A 224 -7.78 10.82 17.76
C LYS A 224 -8.07 12.27 18.14
N PHE A 225 -7.83 12.60 19.38
CA PHE A 225 -7.83 13.95 19.91
C PHE A 225 -6.37 14.38 20.02
N GLU A 226 -6.04 15.55 19.47
CA GLU A 226 -4.75 16.21 19.67
C GLU A 226 -4.74 16.91 21.02
#